data_73100c32a2b0a7346f65e62db5a5b37a
#
_entry.id   73100c32a2b0a7346f65e62db5a5b37a
#
_cell.length_a   1.000
_cell.length_b   1.000
_cell.length_c   1.000
_cell.angle_alpha   90.00
_cell.angle_beta   90.00
_cell.angle_gamma   90.00
#
_symmetry.space_group_name_H-M   'P 1'
#
loop_
_entity.id
_entity.type
_entity.pdbx_description
1 polymer ?
#
loop_
_entity_poly.entity_id
_entity_poly.type
_entity_poly.pdbx_seq_one_letter_code
_entity_poly.pdbx_strand_id
1 'polypeptide(L)'
;MPGKVRRIVTGVNAAGRSYIVSDTQLPTAAVAPGAPVRAGLWTTEGAPSSNKGTHDPVPDGVILYTPPAHRGGSVIRVTDIVPDKQHAYDPEDLKNRRCKTTPDRSAKHPGFHCTDTVDYAICLEGEIWALLDEGETLMRPGDVLIQRGTYHAWSNRGDRIARMLFVLIDAEPLDNHR
;
A
#
# COMPACT_ATOMS: atom_id res chain seq x y z
N MET A 1 -13.66 12.82 -6.73
CA MET A 1 -13.35 13.04 -5.30
C MET A 1 -12.67 11.76 -4.81
N PRO A 2 -11.61 11.83 -3.99
CA PRO A 2 -11.06 10.64 -3.37
C PRO A 2 -12.18 9.95 -2.59
N GLY A 3 -12.43 8.68 -2.90
CA GLY A 3 -13.56 7.94 -2.34
C GLY A 3 -13.26 7.53 -0.91
N LYS A 4 -14.29 7.52 -0.06
CA LYS A 4 -14.22 6.91 1.25
C LYS A 4 -14.03 5.39 1.11
N VAL A 5 -13.37 4.77 2.07
CA VAL A 5 -13.22 3.32 2.16
C VAL A 5 -14.04 2.84 3.36
N ARG A 6 -15.04 1.98 3.13
CA ARG A 6 -15.76 1.32 4.21
C ARG A 6 -14.91 0.22 4.79
N ARG A 7 -14.66 0.28 6.09
CA ARG A 7 -13.93 -0.74 6.86
C ARG A 7 -14.87 -1.38 7.86
N ILE A 8 -14.99 -2.71 7.81
CA ILE A 8 -15.76 -3.52 8.75
C ILE A 8 -14.78 -4.37 9.54
N VAL A 9 -14.85 -4.30 10.86
CA VAL A 9 -13.99 -5.06 11.78
C VAL A 9 -14.86 -5.98 12.63
N THR A 10 -14.48 -7.24 12.71
CA THR A 10 -15.15 -8.25 13.52
C THR A 10 -14.37 -8.56 14.79
N GLY A 11 -15.04 -9.11 15.79
CA GLY A 11 -14.43 -9.57 17.03
C GLY A 11 -15.30 -10.61 17.73
N VAL A 12 -14.88 -10.98 18.94
CA VAL A 12 -15.57 -11.97 19.79
C VAL A 12 -15.90 -11.32 21.12
N ASN A 13 -17.16 -11.41 21.55
CA ASN A 13 -17.61 -10.86 22.84
C ASN A 13 -17.27 -11.81 24.01
N ALA A 14 -17.58 -11.37 25.23
CA ALA A 14 -17.31 -12.15 26.46
C ALA A 14 -18.03 -13.51 26.51
N ALA A 15 -19.10 -13.70 25.73
CA ALA A 15 -19.81 -14.98 25.61
C ALA A 15 -19.25 -15.88 24.49
N GLY A 16 -18.10 -15.52 23.88
CA GLY A 16 -17.50 -16.28 22.80
C GLY A 16 -18.21 -16.16 21.45
N ARG A 17 -19.09 -15.16 21.29
CA ARG A 17 -19.87 -14.98 20.06
C ARG A 17 -19.24 -13.90 19.17
N SER A 18 -19.11 -14.18 17.89
CA SER A 18 -18.62 -13.23 16.89
C SER A 18 -19.64 -12.10 16.65
N TYR A 19 -19.13 -10.89 16.47
CA TYR A 19 -19.93 -9.70 16.18
C TYR A 19 -19.11 -8.67 15.37
N ILE A 20 -19.80 -7.67 14.85
CA ILE A 20 -19.16 -6.53 14.19
C ILE A 20 -18.75 -5.51 15.28
N VAL A 21 -17.43 -5.35 15.46
CA VAL A 21 -16.85 -4.35 16.41
C VAL A 21 -17.04 -2.95 15.87
N SER A 22 -16.76 -2.75 14.58
CA SER A 22 -16.93 -1.45 13.93
C SER A 22 -17.29 -1.61 12.46
N ASP A 23 -18.06 -0.63 11.95
CA ASP A 23 -18.42 -0.46 10.55
C ASP A 23 -18.34 1.04 10.24
N THR A 24 -17.24 1.46 9.62
CA THR A 24 -16.89 2.87 9.51
C THR A 24 -16.47 3.23 8.09
N GLN A 25 -16.68 4.49 7.72
CA GLN A 25 -16.15 5.09 6.50
C GLN A 25 -14.85 5.81 6.82
N LEU A 26 -13.74 5.23 6.42
CA LEU A 26 -12.42 5.85 6.62
C LEU A 26 -12.21 6.98 5.61
N PRO A 27 -11.69 8.12 6.06
CA PRO A 27 -11.23 9.17 5.16
C PRO A 27 -10.01 8.67 4.40
N THR A 28 -9.84 9.16 3.18
CA THR A 28 -8.58 9.02 2.44
C THR A 28 -7.81 10.33 2.55
N ALA A 29 -6.51 10.25 2.73
CA ALA A 29 -5.64 11.42 2.85
C ALA A 29 -4.47 11.34 1.86
N ALA A 30 -4.06 12.50 1.34
CA ALA A 30 -2.82 12.67 0.60
C ALA A 30 -1.81 13.43 1.48
N VAL A 31 -0.54 13.06 1.39
CA VAL A 31 0.55 13.75 2.12
C VAL A 31 0.85 15.14 1.55
N ALA A 32 0.55 15.36 0.27
CA ALA A 32 0.73 16.63 -0.43
C ALA A 32 -0.26 16.73 -1.60
N PRO A 33 -0.53 17.95 -2.13
CA PRO A 33 -1.31 18.10 -3.35
C PRO A 33 -0.70 17.31 -4.53
N GLY A 34 -1.51 16.52 -5.23
CA GLY A 34 -1.08 15.65 -6.33
C GLY A 34 -0.40 14.34 -5.93
N ALA A 35 -0.15 14.11 -4.63
CA ALA A 35 0.31 12.81 -4.15
C ALA A 35 -0.82 11.77 -4.16
N PRO A 36 -0.49 10.46 -4.20
CA PRO A 36 -1.49 9.40 -4.04
C PRO A 36 -2.27 9.56 -2.75
N VAL A 37 -3.58 9.34 -2.84
CA VAL A 37 -4.48 9.41 -1.69
C VAL A 37 -4.58 8.04 -1.05
N ARG A 38 -4.38 7.93 0.25
CA ARG A 38 -4.27 6.64 0.96
C ARG A 38 -5.25 6.55 2.12
N ALA A 39 -5.68 5.30 2.41
CA ALA A 39 -6.36 4.93 3.65
C ALA A 39 -5.69 3.66 4.19
N GLY A 40 -5.08 3.74 5.36
CA GLY A 40 -4.66 2.56 6.12
C GLY A 40 -5.90 1.84 6.66
N LEU A 41 -6.02 0.54 6.41
CA LEU A 41 -7.19 -0.24 6.85
C LEU A 41 -6.89 -1.04 8.12
N TRP A 42 -5.70 -1.64 8.20
CA TRP A 42 -5.28 -2.45 9.33
C TRP A 42 -3.76 -2.61 9.36
N THR A 43 -3.22 -2.90 10.52
CA THR A 43 -1.84 -3.35 10.68
C THR A 43 -1.77 -4.45 11.73
N THR A 44 -0.79 -5.33 11.58
CA THR A 44 -0.44 -6.33 12.59
C THR A 44 1.02 -6.19 12.96
N GLU A 45 1.36 -6.53 14.19
CA GLU A 45 2.73 -6.61 14.68
C GLU A 45 3.08 -8.07 14.98
N GLY A 46 4.07 -8.60 14.30
CA GLY A 46 4.54 -9.97 14.48
C GLY A 46 3.68 -11.05 13.81
N ALA A 47 4.22 -12.27 13.78
CA ALA A 47 3.57 -13.48 13.31
C ALA A 47 3.82 -14.62 14.32
N PRO A 48 2.78 -15.31 14.87
CA PRO A 48 1.35 -15.05 14.62
C PRO A 48 0.85 -13.75 15.26
N SER A 49 -0.07 -13.06 14.57
CA SER A 49 -0.73 -11.87 15.10
C SER A 49 -1.80 -12.22 16.13
N SER A 50 -2.03 -11.33 17.10
CA SER A 50 -3.07 -11.51 18.10
C SER A 50 -4.44 -11.10 17.55
N ASN A 51 -5.44 -11.97 17.74
CA ASN A 51 -6.85 -11.63 17.51
C ASN A 51 -7.59 -11.22 18.80
N LYS A 52 -6.85 -10.96 19.90
CA LYS A 52 -7.43 -10.61 21.18
C LYS A 52 -7.74 -9.12 21.27
N GLY A 53 -8.85 -8.82 21.97
CA GLY A 53 -9.27 -7.43 22.23
C GLY A 53 -10.03 -6.81 21.05
N THR A 54 -10.32 -5.51 21.19
CA THR A 54 -11.09 -4.72 20.22
C THR A 54 -10.36 -3.43 19.82
N HIS A 55 -9.07 -3.33 20.17
CA HIS A 55 -8.25 -2.17 19.85
C HIS A 55 -8.11 -2.01 18.33
N ASP A 56 -8.34 -0.80 17.83
CA ASP A 56 -8.07 -0.43 16.46
C ASP A 56 -6.58 -0.03 16.32
N PRO A 57 -5.76 -0.77 15.58
CA PRO A 57 -4.35 -0.45 15.43
C PRO A 57 -4.07 0.69 14.44
N VAL A 58 -5.12 1.18 13.74
CA VAL A 58 -5.00 2.25 12.75
C VAL A 58 -5.89 3.41 13.17
N PRO A 59 -5.35 4.39 13.91
CA PRO A 59 -6.08 5.61 14.25
C PRO A 59 -6.52 6.34 12.97
N ASP A 60 -7.61 7.11 13.07
CA ASP A 60 -8.13 7.91 11.98
C ASP A 60 -7.04 8.80 11.34
N GLY A 61 -6.94 8.74 10.02
CA GLY A 61 -6.02 9.56 9.23
C GLY A 61 -4.57 9.06 9.18
N VAL A 62 -4.24 7.93 9.79
CA VAL A 62 -2.88 7.37 9.70
C VAL A 62 -2.62 6.76 8.33
N ILE A 63 -1.53 7.19 7.71
CA ILE A 63 -1.03 6.63 6.45
C ILE A 63 0.02 5.57 6.79
N LEU A 64 -0.32 4.31 6.53
CA LEU A 64 0.60 3.19 6.73
C LEU A 64 1.39 2.93 5.45
N TYR A 65 2.71 3.08 5.50
CA TYR A 65 3.59 2.82 4.36
C TYR A 65 4.02 1.36 4.28
N THR A 66 4.66 0.87 5.33
CA THR A 66 5.16 -0.52 5.44
C THR A 66 4.95 -1.02 6.87
N PRO A 67 4.89 -2.33 7.09
CA PRO A 67 4.91 -2.88 8.44
C PRO A 67 6.24 -2.55 9.15
N PRO A 68 6.28 -2.62 10.48
CA PRO A 68 7.54 -2.52 11.22
C PRO A 68 8.51 -3.62 10.76
N ALA A 69 9.74 -3.23 10.45
CA ALA A 69 10.74 -4.15 9.91
C ALA A 69 11.11 -5.27 10.90
N HIS A 70 11.32 -6.47 10.38
CA HIS A 70 11.84 -7.63 11.10
C HIS A 70 10.99 -8.08 12.29
N ARG A 71 9.67 -7.85 12.23
CA ARG A 71 8.72 -8.30 13.25
C ARG A 71 7.67 -9.26 12.72
N GLY A 72 7.64 -9.53 11.42
CA GLY A 72 6.66 -10.41 10.78
C GLY A 72 5.25 -9.80 10.75
N GLY A 73 5.14 -8.48 10.78
CA GLY A 73 3.86 -7.78 10.72
C GLY A 73 3.31 -7.62 9.31
N SER A 74 2.13 -7.04 9.20
CA SER A 74 1.52 -6.70 7.93
C SER A 74 0.82 -5.35 7.96
N VAL A 75 0.63 -4.77 6.78
CA VAL A 75 -0.18 -3.56 6.56
C VAL A 75 -1.13 -3.83 5.42
N ILE A 76 -2.40 -3.45 5.59
CA ILE A 76 -3.35 -3.36 4.49
C ILE A 76 -3.80 -1.92 4.28
N ARG A 77 -3.76 -1.45 3.04
CA ARG A 77 -4.16 -0.08 2.67
C ARG A 77 -4.80 -0.02 1.30
N VAL A 78 -5.68 0.94 1.10
CA VAL A 78 -6.14 1.37 -0.22
C VAL A 78 -5.32 2.60 -0.64
N THR A 79 -4.98 2.67 -1.92
CA THR A 79 -4.26 3.80 -2.51
C THR A 79 -4.94 4.20 -3.82
N ASP A 80 -5.37 5.44 -3.91
CA ASP A 80 -5.85 6.07 -5.15
C ASP A 80 -4.66 6.75 -5.84
N ILE A 81 -4.26 6.24 -6.99
CA ILE A 81 -3.13 6.73 -7.77
C ILE A 81 -3.67 7.61 -8.89
N VAL A 82 -3.37 8.90 -8.82
CA VAL A 82 -3.75 9.88 -9.86
C VAL A 82 -2.96 9.63 -11.15
N PRO A 83 -3.45 10.09 -12.32
CA PRO A 83 -2.67 10.05 -13.56
C PRO A 83 -1.27 10.64 -13.39
N ASP A 84 -0.24 10.03 -14.01
CA ASP A 84 1.17 10.45 -13.89
C ASP A 84 1.37 11.93 -14.22
N LYS A 85 0.64 12.48 -15.20
CA LYS A 85 0.65 13.90 -15.56
C LYS A 85 0.15 14.84 -14.47
N GLN A 86 -0.52 14.31 -13.43
CA GLN A 86 -1.07 15.06 -12.29
C GLN A 86 -0.33 14.71 -11.00
N HIS A 87 0.56 13.67 -11.04
CA HIS A 87 1.23 13.14 -9.87
C HIS A 87 2.38 14.07 -9.46
N ALA A 88 2.34 14.53 -8.22
CA ALA A 88 3.47 15.20 -7.59
C ALA A 88 4.21 14.19 -6.69
N TYR A 89 5.48 13.94 -7.01
CA TYR A 89 6.35 13.14 -6.15
C TYR A 89 7.00 14.05 -5.10
N ASP A 90 6.74 13.74 -3.83
CA ASP A 90 7.38 14.46 -2.73
C ASP A 90 8.86 14.06 -2.66
N PRO A 91 9.82 15.02 -2.79
CA PRO A 91 11.24 14.71 -2.66
C PRO A 91 11.62 14.09 -1.31
N GLU A 92 10.93 14.45 -0.22
CA GLU A 92 11.17 13.88 1.11
C GLU A 92 10.68 12.42 1.19
N ASP A 93 9.52 12.11 0.60
CA ASP A 93 9.04 10.72 0.50
C ASP A 93 10.03 9.85 -0.29
N LEU A 94 10.59 10.40 -1.37
CA LEU A 94 11.62 9.71 -2.17
C LEU A 94 12.92 9.48 -1.39
N LYS A 95 13.37 10.43 -0.56
CA LYS A 95 14.57 10.30 0.27
C LYS A 95 14.41 9.29 1.41
N ASN A 96 13.22 9.18 1.96
CA ASN A 96 12.91 8.31 3.10
C ASN A 96 12.63 6.85 2.70
N ARG A 97 12.69 6.52 1.41
CA ARG A 97 12.55 5.14 0.94
C ARG A 97 13.77 4.32 1.34
N ARG A 98 13.54 3.10 1.82
CA ARG A 98 14.60 2.19 2.27
C ARG A 98 15.59 1.83 1.18
N CYS A 99 15.13 1.67 -0.05
CA CYS A 99 15.98 1.35 -1.17
C CYS A 99 16.36 2.62 -1.93
N LYS A 100 17.65 2.87 -2.05
CA LYS A 100 18.15 3.94 -2.90
C LYS A 100 17.87 3.60 -4.36
N THR A 101 17.06 4.40 -5.01
CA THR A 101 16.87 4.26 -6.46
C THR A 101 18.12 4.75 -7.21
N THR A 102 18.42 4.10 -8.33
CA THR A 102 19.50 4.55 -9.23
C THR A 102 18.99 5.64 -10.18
N PRO A 103 19.88 6.47 -10.77
CA PRO A 103 19.48 7.46 -11.77
C PRO A 103 18.67 6.86 -12.93
N ASP A 104 19.06 5.67 -13.43
CA ASP A 104 18.37 5.00 -14.52
C ASP A 104 16.93 4.61 -14.16
N ARG A 105 16.71 4.09 -12.94
CA ARG A 105 15.37 3.78 -12.44
C ARG A 105 14.51 5.03 -12.29
N SER A 106 15.09 6.09 -11.74
CA SER A 106 14.41 7.39 -11.60
C SER A 106 14.07 8.01 -12.95
N ALA A 107 14.93 7.83 -13.96
CA ALA A 107 14.66 8.27 -15.33
C ALA A 107 13.51 7.48 -15.97
N LYS A 108 13.41 6.16 -15.66
CA LYS A 108 12.30 5.32 -16.14
C LYS A 108 10.97 5.75 -15.51
N HIS A 109 10.96 5.98 -14.20
CA HIS A 109 9.81 6.52 -13.48
C HIS A 109 10.23 7.04 -12.09
N PRO A 110 9.87 8.27 -11.69
CA PRO A 110 10.30 8.84 -10.40
C PRO A 110 9.78 8.07 -9.19
N GLY A 111 8.72 7.29 -9.35
CA GLY A 111 8.13 6.45 -8.32
C GLY A 111 8.85 5.12 -8.07
N PHE A 112 9.97 4.80 -8.74
CA PHE A 112 10.69 3.56 -8.50
C PHE A 112 11.17 3.44 -7.07
N HIS A 113 10.88 2.32 -6.44
CA HIS A 113 11.29 1.99 -5.07
C HIS A 113 11.29 0.48 -4.86
N CYS A 114 11.81 0.03 -3.74
CA CYS A 114 11.62 -1.31 -3.22
C CYS A 114 11.23 -1.26 -1.73
N THR A 115 10.74 -2.36 -1.23
CA THR A 115 10.40 -2.56 0.19
C THR A 115 10.86 -3.95 0.62
N ASP A 116 11.21 -4.11 1.89
CA ASP A 116 11.53 -5.43 2.47
C ASP A 116 10.22 -6.13 2.86
N THR A 117 9.37 -6.34 1.84
CA THR A 117 8.04 -6.94 2.01
C THR A 117 7.70 -7.85 0.84
N VAL A 118 6.82 -8.80 1.09
CA VAL A 118 6.02 -9.43 0.03
C VAL A 118 4.69 -8.70 -0.02
N ASP A 119 4.36 -8.11 -1.17
CA ASP A 119 3.13 -7.36 -1.32
C ASP A 119 2.15 -8.09 -2.23
N TYR A 120 0.88 -8.08 -1.84
CA TYR A 120 -0.23 -8.42 -2.72
C TYR A 120 -0.84 -7.10 -3.20
N ALA A 121 -0.64 -6.81 -4.48
CA ALA A 121 -1.17 -5.62 -5.15
C ALA A 121 -2.39 -6.02 -5.98
N ILE A 122 -3.55 -5.52 -5.60
CA ILE A 122 -4.84 -5.82 -6.24
C ILE A 122 -5.36 -4.56 -6.90
N CYS A 123 -5.64 -4.62 -8.20
CA CYS A 123 -6.33 -3.55 -8.89
C CYS A 123 -7.83 -3.63 -8.58
N LEU A 124 -8.40 -2.57 -7.97
CA LEU A 124 -9.82 -2.51 -7.64
C LEU A 124 -10.63 -1.71 -8.66
N GLU A 125 -10.03 -0.62 -9.20
CA GLU A 125 -10.71 0.28 -10.14
C GLU A 125 -9.69 0.97 -11.04
N GLY A 126 -10.06 1.25 -12.27
CA GLY A 126 -9.18 1.87 -13.26
C GLY A 126 -8.17 0.89 -13.85
N GLU A 127 -7.09 1.43 -14.39
CA GLU A 127 -5.97 0.66 -14.95
C GLU A 127 -4.65 1.24 -14.45
N ILE A 128 -3.65 0.36 -14.20
CA ILE A 128 -2.34 0.77 -13.70
C ILE A 128 -1.25 -0.09 -14.33
N TRP A 129 -0.14 0.53 -14.72
CA TRP A 129 1.05 -0.19 -15.15
C TRP A 129 1.96 -0.48 -13.98
N ALA A 130 2.29 -1.74 -13.78
CA ALA A 130 3.36 -2.17 -12.90
C ALA A 130 4.66 -2.18 -13.69
N LEU A 131 5.61 -1.33 -13.31
CA LEU A 131 6.92 -1.19 -13.95
C LEU A 131 7.96 -1.93 -13.12
N LEU A 132 8.81 -2.71 -13.78
CA LEU A 132 9.97 -3.37 -13.20
C LEU A 132 11.26 -2.90 -13.90
N ASP A 133 12.42 -3.30 -13.41
CA ASP A 133 13.70 -3.04 -14.10
C ASP A 133 13.63 -3.61 -15.53
N GLU A 134 13.16 -4.85 -15.65
CA GLU A 134 12.95 -5.52 -16.94
C GLU A 134 11.45 -5.78 -17.14
N GLY A 135 10.88 -5.10 -18.11
CA GLY A 135 9.48 -5.24 -18.49
C GLY A 135 8.49 -4.43 -17.65
N GLU A 136 7.27 -4.51 -18.08
CA GLU A 136 6.11 -3.87 -17.44
C GLU A 136 4.85 -4.66 -17.79
N THR A 137 3.81 -4.53 -16.96
CA THR A 137 2.51 -5.14 -17.24
C THR A 137 1.37 -4.21 -16.86
N LEU A 138 0.29 -4.26 -17.66
CA LEU A 138 -0.94 -3.54 -17.37
C LEU A 138 -1.83 -4.39 -16.47
N MET A 139 -2.28 -3.81 -15.36
CA MET A 139 -3.25 -4.40 -14.46
C MET A 139 -4.62 -3.72 -14.60
N ARG A 140 -5.66 -4.53 -14.56
CA ARG A 140 -7.08 -4.15 -14.61
C ARG A 140 -7.81 -4.62 -13.35
N PRO A 141 -9.02 -4.14 -13.09
CA PRO A 141 -9.82 -4.57 -11.94
C PRO A 141 -9.95 -6.09 -11.85
N GLY A 142 -9.57 -6.63 -10.69
CA GLY A 142 -9.50 -8.07 -10.42
C GLY A 142 -8.12 -8.71 -10.59
N ASP A 143 -7.17 -8.03 -11.26
CA ASP A 143 -5.80 -8.53 -11.36
C ASP A 143 -5.06 -8.40 -10.03
N VAL A 144 -4.23 -9.40 -9.75
CA VAL A 144 -3.38 -9.48 -8.56
C VAL A 144 -1.94 -9.66 -8.98
N LEU A 145 -1.06 -8.78 -8.51
CA LEU A 145 0.39 -8.88 -8.69
C LEU A 145 1.05 -9.19 -7.34
N ILE A 146 1.94 -10.18 -7.33
CA ILE A 146 2.76 -10.49 -6.16
C ILE A 146 4.11 -9.81 -6.31
N GLN A 147 4.34 -8.79 -5.50
CA GLN A 147 5.58 -8.01 -5.46
C GLN A 147 6.49 -8.58 -4.37
N ARG A 148 7.65 -9.09 -4.76
CA ARG A 148 8.57 -9.80 -3.86
C ARG A 148 9.84 -8.98 -3.60
N GLY A 149 9.70 -7.83 -2.91
CA GLY A 149 10.83 -6.97 -2.57
C GLY A 149 11.60 -6.36 -3.75
N THR A 150 11.16 -6.56 -4.99
CA THR A 150 11.86 -6.08 -6.20
C THR A 150 11.67 -4.58 -6.40
N TYR A 151 12.59 -3.94 -7.12
CA TYR A 151 12.39 -2.55 -7.56
C TYR A 151 11.21 -2.46 -8.51
N HIS A 152 10.30 -1.55 -8.23
CA HIS A 152 9.08 -1.36 -9.00
C HIS A 152 8.57 0.08 -8.93
N ALA A 153 7.68 0.41 -9.85
CA ALA A 153 6.88 1.63 -9.80
C ALA A 153 5.46 1.36 -10.31
N TRP A 154 4.54 2.21 -9.90
CA TRP A 154 3.15 2.19 -10.34
C TRP A 154 2.90 3.41 -11.21
N SER A 155 2.61 3.21 -12.49
CA SER A 155 2.41 4.27 -13.48
C SER A 155 0.96 4.28 -13.96
N ASN A 156 0.25 5.35 -13.64
CA ASN A 156 -1.09 5.58 -14.15
C ASN A 156 -1.03 6.44 -15.42
N ARG A 157 -0.95 5.79 -16.56
CA ARG A 157 -0.89 6.43 -17.88
C ARG A 157 -2.26 6.85 -18.41
N GLY A 158 -3.32 6.55 -17.65
CA GLY A 158 -4.69 6.90 -18.00
C GLY A 158 -5.05 8.35 -17.70
N ASP A 159 -6.35 8.64 -17.71
CA ASP A 159 -6.95 9.94 -17.44
C ASP A 159 -7.80 9.95 -16.14
N ARG A 160 -7.95 8.80 -15.49
CA ARG A 160 -8.72 8.59 -14.27
C ARG A 160 -7.86 8.01 -13.17
N ILE A 161 -8.32 8.12 -11.93
CA ILE A 161 -7.70 7.50 -10.77
C ILE A 161 -7.71 5.97 -10.95
N ALA A 162 -6.57 5.34 -10.64
CA ALA A 162 -6.48 3.91 -10.43
C ALA A 162 -6.51 3.62 -8.92
N ARG A 163 -7.45 2.79 -8.47
CA ARG A 163 -7.58 2.38 -7.07
C ARG A 163 -6.95 1.02 -6.86
N MET A 164 -5.96 0.97 -5.98
CA MET A 164 -5.23 -0.23 -5.62
C MET A 164 -5.46 -0.60 -4.15
N LEU A 165 -5.57 -1.88 -3.88
CA LEU A 165 -5.42 -2.45 -2.54
C LEU A 165 -4.04 -3.07 -2.44
N PHE A 166 -3.30 -2.73 -1.39
CA PHE A 166 -2.01 -3.34 -1.08
C PHE A 166 -2.09 -4.04 0.27
N VAL A 167 -1.62 -5.28 0.30
CA VAL A 167 -1.29 -6.01 1.52
C VAL A 167 0.23 -6.18 1.54
N LEU A 168 0.90 -5.55 2.49
CA LEU A 168 2.35 -5.62 2.66
C LEU A 168 2.65 -6.51 3.86
N ILE A 169 3.46 -7.54 3.66
CA ILE A 169 3.86 -8.50 4.68
C ILE A 169 5.37 -8.38 4.86
N ASP A 170 5.81 -8.15 6.10
CA ASP A 170 7.25 -8.05 6.41
C ASP A 170 8.00 -9.28 5.91
N ALA A 171 9.15 -9.08 5.27
CA ALA A 171 9.95 -10.12 4.65
C ALA A 171 11.45 -9.81 4.78
N GLU A 172 12.25 -10.84 4.63
CA GLU A 172 13.70 -10.69 4.55
C GLU A 172 14.11 -9.92 3.28
N PRO A 173 15.06 -8.97 3.41
CA PRO A 173 15.58 -8.22 2.27
C PRO A 173 16.22 -9.16 1.23
N LEU A 174 16.13 -8.79 -0.04
CA LEU A 174 16.89 -9.47 -1.10
C LEU A 174 18.39 -9.11 -1.00
N ASP A 175 19.26 -10.10 -1.10
CA ASP A 175 20.72 -9.94 -0.93
C ASP A 175 21.35 -8.93 -1.88
N ASN A 176 20.78 -8.74 -3.06
CA ASN A 176 21.30 -7.88 -4.16
C ASN A 176 20.72 -6.46 -4.16
N HIS A 177 19.95 -6.06 -3.15
CA HIS A 177 19.22 -4.77 -3.13
C HIS A 177 19.78 -3.78 -2.07
N ARG A 178 21.01 -3.98 -1.59
CA ARG A 178 21.69 -3.10 -0.63
C ARG A 178 22.62 -2.10 -1.31
#